data_c6dcb2f1acc0504a700e78dbc617b267
#
_entry.id   c6dcb2f1acc0504a700e78dbc617b267
#
_cell.length_a   1.000
_cell.length_b   1.000
_cell.length_c   1.000
_cell.angle_alpha   90.00
_cell.angle_beta   90.00
_cell.angle_gamma   90.00
#
_symmetry.space_group_name_H-M   'P 1'
#
loop_
_entity.id
_entity.type
_entity.pdbx_description
1 polymer ?
#
loop_
_entity_poly.entity_id
_entity_poly.type
_entity_poly.pdbx_seq_one_letter_code
_entity_poly.pdbx_strand_id
1 'polypeptide(L)'
;MNKTAQHIIDIQNVSKRFGEKVALNDINLFVRKGEFVTILGPSGCGKTTLLRLLAGFETATEGVITIAGNDITNLPPYKRNVNTVFQKYALFPHLNVFDNIAFGLKLKNTPKDQIMPKVKRALKMVNMSDYEYRDVNSLSGGQQQRIAIARAIVNEPEVLLLDEPLAALHLTPPQDIQLELKEKHETQGNTPT
;
A
#
# COMPACT_ATOMS: atom_id res chain seq x y z
N MET A 1 -13.08 -30.87 0.61
CA MET A 1 -12.04 -30.11 1.32
C MET A 1 -12.23 -28.66 0.98
N ASN A 2 -12.78 -27.84 1.88
CA ASN A 2 -13.00 -26.40 1.67
C ASN A 2 -11.65 -25.71 1.56
N LYS A 3 -11.31 -25.20 0.37
CA LYS A 3 -10.31 -24.11 0.25
C LYS A 3 -10.95 -22.88 0.86
N THR A 4 -10.76 -22.64 2.14
CA THR A 4 -11.03 -21.36 2.79
C THR A 4 -10.26 -20.31 1.98
N ALA A 5 -10.96 -19.45 1.30
CA ALA A 5 -10.36 -18.32 0.59
C ALA A 5 -9.49 -17.58 1.61
N GLN A 6 -8.18 -17.56 1.38
CA GLN A 6 -7.22 -17.04 2.35
C GLN A 6 -7.42 -15.54 2.43
N HIS A 7 -7.92 -15.03 3.55
CA HIS A 7 -8.04 -13.61 3.81
C HIS A 7 -6.63 -13.01 3.90
N ILE A 8 -6.38 -11.97 3.12
CA ILE A 8 -5.14 -11.21 3.21
C ILE A 8 -5.19 -10.21 4.36
N ILE A 9 -6.38 -9.65 4.61
CA ILE A 9 -6.68 -8.82 5.78
C ILE A 9 -7.86 -9.44 6.50
N ASP A 10 -7.78 -9.54 7.81
CA ASP A 10 -8.91 -9.89 8.66
C ASP A 10 -8.95 -8.96 9.88
N ILE A 11 -10.07 -8.28 10.08
CA ILE A 11 -10.34 -7.32 11.12
C ILE A 11 -11.49 -7.85 11.95
N GLN A 12 -11.27 -8.09 13.25
CA GLN A 12 -12.23 -8.72 14.13
C GLN A 12 -12.51 -7.85 15.35
N ASN A 13 -13.76 -7.38 15.49
CA ASN A 13 -14.28 -6.58 16.60
C ASN A 13 -13.42 -5.35 16.92
N VAL A 14 -12.85 -4.71 15.89
CA VAL A 14 -11.92 -3.61 16.06
C VAL A 14 -12.64 -2.32 16.40
N SER A 15 -12.27 -1.74 17.55
CA SER A 15 -12.72 -0.43 17.99
C SER A 15 -11.53 0.52 18.18
N LYS A 16 -11.73 1.80 17.89
CA LYS A 16 -10.77 2.88 18.15
C LYS A 16 -11.44 4.06 18.81
N ARG A 17 -10.92 4.43 19.98
CA ARG A 17 -11.34 5.59 20.73
C ARG A 17 -10.18 6.60 20.86
N PHE A 18 -10.50 7.88 20.80
CA PHE A 18 -9.60 9.00 21.11
C PHE A 18 -10.22 9.77 22.29
N GLY A 19 -9.80 9.46 23.50
CA GLY A 19 -10.49 9.92 24.70
C GLY A 19 -11.95 9.42 24.70
N GLU A 20 -12.90 10.32 24.83
CA GLU A 20 -14.34 9.99 24.78
C GLU A 20 -14.88 9.80 23.37
N LYS A 21 -14.16 10.25 22.33
CA LYS A 21 -14.63 10.16 20.96
C LYS A 21 -14.38 8.77 20.39
N VAL A 22 -15.45 8.10 19.97
CA VAL A 22 -15.41 6.83 19.25
C VAL A 22 -15.20 7.12 17.76
N ALA A 23 -14.08 6.68 17.20
CA ALA A 23 -13.76 6.83 15.77
C ALA A 23 -14.13 5.59 14.96
N LEU A 24 -13.97 4.41 15.54
CA LEU A 24 -14.41 3.12 14.99
C LEU A 24 -15.06 2.32 16.12
N ASN A 25 -16.14 1.62 15.83
CA ASN A 25 -16.87 0.82 16.78
C ASN A 25 -17.20 -0.55 16.22
N ASP A 26 -16.63 -1.59 16.79
CA ASP A 26 -16.88 -3.00 16.47
C ASP A 26 -16.80 -3.31 14.97
N ILE A 27 -15.71 -2.90 14.34
CA ILE A 27 -15.51 -3.13 12.90
C ILE A 27 -15.10 -4.59 12.66
N ASN A 28 -15.85 -5.24 11.78
CA ASN A 28 -15.57 -6.58 11.28
C ASN A 28 -15.49 -6.54 9.76
N LEU A 29 -14.33 -6.87 9.20
CA LEU A 29 -14.07 -6.78 7.77
C LEU A 29 -12.99 -7.79 7.37
N PHE A 30 -13.17 -8.47 6.26
CA PHE A 30 -12.11 -9.25 5.63
C PHE A 30 -11.90 -8.85 4.17
N VAL A 31 -10.66 -9.01 3.70
CA VAL A 31 -10.26 -8.80 2.31
C VAL A 31 -9.52 -10.05 1.84
N ARG A 32 -9.88 -10.56 0.66
CA ARG A 32 -9.20 -11.71 0.06
C ARG A 32 -7.95 -11.28 -0.69
N LYS A 33 -7.04 -12.21 -0.86
CA LYS A 33 -5.83 -11.97 -1.65
C LYS A 33 -6.20 -11.59 -3.09
N GLY A 34 -5.60 -10.49 -3.59
CA GLY A 34 -5.85 -9.98 -4.94
C GLY A 34 -7.13 -9.15 -5.10
N GLU A 35 -7.89 -8.91 -4.03
CA GLU A 35 -9.04 -8.01 -4.09
C GLU A 35 -8.61 -6.54 -4.09
N PHE A 36 -9.34 -5.74 -4.85
CA PHE A 36 -9.33 -4.28 -4.77
C PHE A 36 -10.57 -3.85 -3.99
N VAL A 37 -10.37 -3.22 -2.84
CA VAL A 37 -11.45 -2.80 -1.94
C VAL A 37 -11.46 -1.28 -1.81
N THR A 38 -12.62 -0.67 -1.98
CA THR A 38 -12.84 0.76 -1.76
C THR A 38 -13.70 0.99 -0.53
N ILE A 39 -13.19 1.78 0.42
CA ILE A 39 -13.93 2.18 1.62
C ILE A 39 -14.65 3.50 1.32
N LEU A 40 -15.96 3.44 1.23
CA LEU A 40 -16.81 4.59 0.98
C LEU A 40 -17.46 5.11 2.27
N GLY A 41 -17.74 6.40 2.30
CA GLY A 41 -18.45 7.03 3.43
C GLY A 41 -18.17 8.54 3.51
N PRO A 42 -18.98 9.27 4.28
CA PRO A 42 -18.82 10.72 4.46
C PRO A 42 -17.51 11.09 5.15
N SER A 43 -17.14 12.37 5.07
CA SER A 43 -15.99 12.88 5.81
C SER A 43 -16.15 12.63 7.32
N GLY A 44 -15.10 12.19 7.98
CA GLY A 44 -15.11 11.93 9.43
C GLY A 44 -15.69 10.58 9.87
N CYS A 45 -16.14 9.70 8.96
CA CYS A 45 -16.70 8.38 9.32
C CYS A 45 -15.64 7.31 9.68
N GLY A 46 -14.37 7.67 9.82
CA GLY A 46 -13.33 6.74 10.30
C GLY A 46 -12.45 6.10 9.22
N LYS A 47 -12.62 6.37 7.91
CA LYS A 47 -11.83 5.77 6.81
C LYS A 47 -10.32 5.90 7.04
N THR A 48 -9.83 7.12 7.22
CA THR A 48 -8.41 7.38 7.48
C THR A 48 -7.94 6.74 8.79
N THR A 49 -8.80 6.67 9.81
CA THR A 49 -8.48 5.97 11.06
C THR A 49 -8.26 4.48 10.82
N LEU A 50 -9.14 3.84 10.05
CA LEU A 50 -9.00 2.42 9.69
C LEU A 50 -7.72 2.16 8.89
N LEU A 51 -7.42 3.00 7.88
CA LEU A 51 -6.17 2.90 7.13
C LEU A 51 -4.94 3.09 8.03
N ARG A 52 -4.98 4.02 8.99
CA ARG A 52 -3.91 4.23 9.97
C ARG A 52 -3.71 3.04 10.90
N LEU A 53 -4.80 2.38 11.31
CA LEU A 53 -4.72 1.13 12.09
C LEU A 53 -4.02 0.03 11.28
N LEU A 54 -4.41 -0.16 10.02
CA LEU A 54 -3.78 -1.15 9.12
C LEU A 54 -2.30 -0.83 8.86
N ALA A 55 -1.96 0.46 8.69
CA ALA A 55 -0.59 0.90 8.48
C ALA A 55 0.29 0.89 9.75
N GLY A 56 -0.33 0.81 10.94
CA GLY A 56 0.38 0.84 12.23
C GLY A 56 0.71 2.22 12.76
N PHE A 57 0.14 3.28 12.17
CA PHE A 57 0.26 4.66 12.69
C PHE A 57 -0.67 4.94 13.86
N GLU A 58 -1.63 4.05 14.08
CA GLU A 58 -2.52 4.04 15.23
C GLU A 58 -2.61 2.61 15.76
N THR A 59 -2.96 2.46 17.05
CA THR A 59 -3.20 1.17 17.69
C THR A 59 -4.71 1.05 17.98
N ALA A 60 -5.28 -0.12 17.75
CA ALA A 60 -6.65 -0.40 18.12
C ALA A 60 -6.84 -0.30 19.64
N THR A 61 -8.03 0.15 20.08
CA THR A 61 -8.40 0.13 21.50
C THR A 61 -8.85 -1.27 21.89
N GLU A 62 -9.54 -1.96 20.98
CA GLU A 62 -10.06 -3.32 21.15
C GLU A 62 -10.03 -4.06 19.82
N GLY A 63 -10.09 -5.38 19.86
CA GLY A 63 -10.14 -6.24 18.68
C GLY A 63 -8.78 -6.64 18.15
N VAL A 64 -8.78 -7.37 17.04
CA VAL A 64 -7.59 -7.96 16.42
C VAL A 64 -7.54 -7.64 14.93
N ILE A 65 -6.34 -7.35 14.43
CA ILE A 65 -6.08 -7.15 13.00
C ILE A 65 -5.00 -8.13 12.57
N THR A 66 -5.30 -8.95 11.57
CA THR A 66 -4.31 -9.85 10.97
C THR A 66 -4.06 -9.49 9.50
N ILE A 67 -2.81 -9.66 9.05
CA ILE A 67 -2.43 -9.56 7.63
C ILE A 67 -1.65 -10.82 7.27
N ALA A 68 -2.06 -11.48 6.20
CA ALA A 68 -1.50 -12.76 5.76
C ALA A 68 -1.43 -13.80 6.90
N GLY A 69 -2.45 -13.82 7.78
CA GLY A 69 -2.53 -14.70 8.94
C GLY A 69 -1.66 -14.30 10.15
N ASN A 70 -0.89 -13.23 10.05
CA ASN A 70 -0.06 -12.73 11.16
C ASN A 70 -0.79 -11.62 11.91
N ASP A 71 -0.84 -11.71 13.23
CA ASP A 71 -1.36 -10.63 14.07
C ASP A 71 -0.44 -9.40 14.00
N ILE A 72 -1.01 -8.29 13.52
CA ILE A 72 -0.31 -7.02 13.39
C ILE A 72 -0.84 -5.95 14.35
N THR A 73 -1.80 -6.28 15.21
CA THR A 73 -2.54 -5.32 16.05
C THR A 73 -1.60 -4.35 16.78
N ASN A 74 -0.52 -4.86 17.36
CA ASN A 74 0.46 -4.09 18.13
C ASN A 74 1.82 -3.93 17.41
N LEU A 75 1.93 -4.36 16.15
CA LEU A 75 3.20 -4.20 15.42
C LEU A 75 3.39 -2.75 14.95
N PRO A 76 4.59 -2.19 15.11
CA PRO A 76 4.92 -0.87 14.56
C PRO A 76 4.94 -0.90 13.03
N PRO A 77 4.79 0.27 12.35
CA PRO A 77 4.69 0.37 10.89
C PRO A 77 5.80 -0.36 10.13
N TYR A 78 7.05 -0.21 10.58
CA TYR A 78 8.22 -0.76 9.89
C TYR A 78 8.33 -2.30 9.95
N LYS A 79 7.54 -2.96 10.81
CA LYS A 79 7.45 -4.42 10.89
C LYS A 79 6.29 -5.01 10.09
N ARG A 80 5.43 -4.15 9.52
CA ARG A 80 4.28 -4.58 8.72
C ARG A 80 4.66 -4.65 7.25
N ASN A 81 4.23 -5.71 6.56
CA ASN A 81 4.41 -5.81 5.11
C ASN A 81 3.29 -5.06 4.35
N VAL A 82 3.14 -3.80 4.73
CA VAL A 82 2.12 -2.87 4.23
C VAL A 82 2.79 -1.59 3.79
N ASN A 83 2.42 -1.08 2.63
CA ASN A 83 2.84 0.24 2.18
C ASN A 83 1.63 1.16 2.03
N THR A 84 1.83 2.45 2.33
CA THR A 84 0.77 3.47 2.25
C THR A 84 1.19 4.57 1.26
N VAL A 85 0.26 4.94 0.39
CA VAL A 85 0.33 6.16 -0.41
C VAL A 85 -0.55 7.21 0.27
N PHE A 86 0.08 8.28 0.75
CA PHE A 86 -0.60 9.37 1.46
C PHE A 86 -1.22 10.37 0.49
N GLN A 87 -2.26 11.07 0.91
CA GLN A 87 -2.95 12.12 0.17
C GLN A 87 -2.01 13.22 -0.37
N LYS A 88 -0.98 13.61 0.39
CA LYS A 88 0.05 14.60 -0.01
C LYS A 88 1.32 13.96 -0.62
N TYR A 89 1.22 12.74 -1.13
CA TYR A 89 2.30 11.97 -1.77
C TYR A 89 3.54 11.70 -0.90
N ALA A 90 3.88 12.58 0.03
CA ALA A 90 4.99 12.48 0.99
C ALA A 90 6.33 12.07 0.34
N LEU A 91 6.63 12.58 -0.87
CA LEU A 91 7.93 12.38 -1.49
C LEU A 91 9.02 13.12 -0.70
N PHE A 92 10.23 12.57 -0.70
CA PHE A 92 11.40 13.22 -0.10
C PHE A 92 11.90 14.31 -1.04
N PRO A 93 11.74 15.62 -0.71
CA PRO A 93 12.00 16.70 -1.66
C PRO A 93 13.49 16.90 -1.98
N HIS A 94 14.37 16.38 -1.14
CA HIS A 94 15.83 16.42 -1.30
C HIS A 94 16.40 15.24 -2.09
N LEU A 95 15.55 14.30 -2.51
CA LEU A 95 15.91 13.13 -3.30
C LEU A 95 15.32 13.23 -4.69
N ASN A 96 16.06 12.74 -5.71
CA ASN A 96 15.53 12.56 -7.05
C ASN A 96 14.50 11.40 -7.11
N VAL A 97 13.92 11.16 -8.27
CA VAL A 97 12.94 10.10 -8.48
C VAL A 97 13.50 8.71 -8.14
N PHE A 98 14.71 8.40 -8.64
CA PHE A 98 15.35 7.11 -8.36
C PHE A 98 15.54 6.89 -6.87
N ASP A 99 16.11 7.86 -6.16
CA ASP A 99 16.40 7.75 -4.73
C ASP A 99 15.13 7.69 -3.87
N ASN A 100 14.06 8.39 -4.28
CA ASN A 100 12.75 8.24 -3.65
C ASN A 100 12.23 6.80 -3.75
N ILE A 101 12.25 6.19 -4.94
CA ILE A 101 11.75 4.84 -5.15
C ILE A 101 12.67 3.82 -4.49
N ALA A 102 13.99 3.96 -4.65
CA ALA A 102 14.98 3.05 -4.11
C ALA A 102 15.10 3.10 -2.58
N PHE A 103 14.52 4.09 -1.91
CA PHE A 103 14.69 4.31 -0.47
C PHE A 103 14.37 3.07 0.37
N GLY A 104 13.20 2.48 0.16
CA GLY A 104 12.79 1.27 0.88
C GLY A 104 13.66 0.04 0.56
N LEU A 105 14.12 -0.10 -0.70
CA LEU A 105 15.02 -1.17 -1.10
C LEU A 105 16.39 -1.06 -0.39
N LYS A 106 16.91 0.18 -0.28
CA LYS A 106 18.16 0.46 0.44
C LYS A 106 18.04 0.11 1.92
N LEU A 107 16.92 0.47 2.57
CA LEU A 107 16.65 0.12 3.98
C LEU A 107 16.55 -1.39 4.21
N LYS A 108 16.03 -2.14 3.23
CA LYS A 108 15.96 -3.61 3.26
C LYS A 108 17.28 -4.29 2.87
N ASN A 109 18.37 -3.53 2.69
CA ASN A 109 19.67 -4.05 2.25
C ASN A 109 19.59 -4.86 0.94
N THR A 110 18.72 -4.45 0.01
CA THR A 110 18.63 -5.08 -1.32
C THR A 110 19.98 -4.96 -2.03
N PRO A 111 20.50 -6.02 -2.68
CA PRO A 111 21.74 -5.98 -3.45
C PRO A 111 21.73 -4.85 -4.47
N LYS A 112 22.85 -4.13 -4.59
CA LYS A 112 22.97 -2.91 -5.42
C LYS A 112 22.63 -3.15 -6.90
N ASP A 113 23.00 -4.30 -7.42
CA ASP A 113 22.73 -4.76 -8.80
C ASP A 113 21.24 -4.97 -9.06
N GLN A 114 20.44 -5.24 -8.04
CA GLN A 114 18.98 -5.43 -8.15
C GLN A 114 18.16 -4.14 -8.01
N ILE A 115 18.73 -3.08 -7.41
CA ILE A 115 17.98 -1.84 -7.14
C ILE A 115 17.54 -1.18 -8.44
N MET A 116 18.46 -0.94 -9.39
CA MET A 116 18.15 -0.26 -10.64
C MET A 116 17.08 -1.00 -11.47
N PRO A 117 17.19 -2.33 -11.70
CA PRO A 117 16.13 -3.09 -12.38
C PRO A 117 14.76 -2.98 -11.72
N LYS A 118 14.69 -3.06 -10.36
CA LYS A 118 13.43 -2.93 -9.62
C LYS A 118 12.83 -1.53 -9.76
N VAL A 119 13.64 -0.48 -9.66
CA VAL A 119 13.20 0.91 -9.84
C VAL A 119 12.66 1.14 -11.24
N LYS A 120 13.38 0.72 -12.28
CA LYS A 120 12.93 0.84 -13.69
C LYS A 120 11.61 0.11 -13.92
N ARG A 121 11.45 -1.08 -13.36
CA ARG A 121 10.20 -1.82 -13.43
C ARG A 121 9.05 -1.05 -12.76
N ALA A 122 9.25 -0.53 -11.54
CA ALA A 122 8.25 0.25 -10.85
C ALA A 122 7.86 1.53 -11.62
N LEU A 123 8.84 2.22 -12.22
CA LEU A 123 8.58 3.38 -13.08
C LEU A 123 7.76 3.01 -14.32
N LYS A 124 8.09 1.89 -14.98
CA LYS A 124 7.33 1.40 -16.12
C LYS A 124 5.86 1.13 -15.76
N MET A 125 5.60 0.51 -14.61
CA MET A 125 4.24 0.22 -14.14
C MET A 125 3.37 1.47 -13.95
N VAL A 126 3.97 2.62 -13.68
CA VAL A 126 3.25 3.90 -13.51
C VAL A 126 3.38 4.82 -14.73
N ASN A 127 3.85 4.31 -15.88
CA ASN A 127 4.08 5.07 -17.12
C ASN A 127 5.00 6.29 -16.92
N MET A 128 6.10 6.10 -16.18
CA MET A 128 7.10 7.13 -15.87
C MET A 128 8.54 6.66 -16.22
N SER A 129 8.68 5.85 -17.27
CA SER A 129 10.01 5.46 -17.78
C SER A 129 10.86 6.70 -18.08
N ASP A 130 12.17 6.59 -17.89
CA ASP A 130 13.18 7.64 -18.15
C ASP A 130 13.08 8.88 -17.23
N TYR A 131 12.36 8.77 -16.11
CA TYR A 131 12.26 9.83 -15.10
C TYR A 131 13.24 9.65 -13.93
N GLU A 132 14.09 8.63 -13.93
CA GLU A 132 14.90 8.20 -12.79
C GLU A 132 15.68 9.34 -12.13
N TYR A 133 16.29 10.20 -12.92
CA TYR A 133 17.19 11.25 -12.43
C TYR A 133 16.53 12.63 -12.33
N ARG A 134 15.21 12.72 -12.52
CA ARG A 134 14.49 13.99 -12.40
C ARG A 134 14.35 14.40 -10.93
N ASP A 135 14.39 15.74 -10.72
CA ASP A 135 14.03 16.33 -9.43
C ASP A 135 12.52 16.18 -9.21
N VAL A 136 12.12 15.65 -8.05
CA VAL A 136 10.70 15.46 -7.71
C VAL A 136 9.94 16.76 -7.61
N ASN A 137 10.60 17.89 -7.28
CA ASN A 137 10.00 19.20 -7.21
C ASN A 137 9.66 19.79 -8.59
N SER A 138 10.29 19.28 -9.66
CA SER A 138 10.00 19.68 -11.04
C SER A 138 8.77 18.97 -11.63
N LEU A 139 8.21 17.99 -10.92
CA LEU A 139 7.12 17.16 -11.38
C LEU A 139 5.76 17.79 -11.10
N SER A 140 4.81 17.60 -12.01
CA SER A 140 3.39 17.92 -11.75
C SER A 140 2.84 17.06 -10.61
N GLY A 141 1.74 17.52 -9.96
CA GLY A 141 1.10 16.76 -8.88
C GLY A 141 0.73 15.33 -9.27
N GLY A 142 0.20 15.12 -10.48
CA GLY A 142 -0.11 13.78 -11.00
C GLY A 142 1.15 12.92 -11.23
N GLN A 143 2.27 13.52 -11.66
CA GLN A 143 3.55 12.83 -11.78
C GLN A 143 4.13 12.47 -10.41
N GLN A 144 4.09 13.39 -9.44
CA GLN A 144 4.51 13.13 -8.06
C GLN A 144 3.71 11.98 -7.44
N GLN A 145 2.41 11.93 -7.70
CA GLN A 145 1.55 10.84 -7.25
C GLN A 145 1.97 9.49 -7.84
N ARG A 146 2.25 9.44 -9.15
CA ARG A 146 2.74 8.21 -9.80
C ARG A 146 4.08 7.76 -9.20
N ILE A 147 4.99 8.68 -8.90
CA ILE A 147 6.25 8.33 -8.23
C ILE A 147 6.01 7.83 -6.81
N ALA A 148 5.05 8.39 -6.06
CA ALA A 148 4.68 7.89 -4.74
C ALA A 148 4.11 6.45 -4.81
N ILE A 149 3.31 6.16 -5.83
CA ILE A 149 2.82 4.80 -6.10
C ILE A 149 4.00 3.87 -6.45
N ALA A 150 4.90 4.27 -7.36
CA ALA A 150 6.08 3.48 -7.71
C ALA A 150 6.94 3.17 -6.48
N ARG A 151 7.16 4.15 -5.59
CA ARG A 151 7.85 3.97 -4.31
C ARG A 151 7.15 2.97 -3.39
N ALA A 152 5.83 2.95 -3.40
CA ALA A 152 5.07 2.03 -2.57
C ALA A 152 5.11 0.59 -3.10
N ILE A 153 5.01 0.39 -4.42
CA ILE A 153 4.95 -0.95 -5.03
C ILE A 153 6.32 -1.61 -5.20
N VAL A 154 7.43 -0.85 -5.27
CA VAL A 154 8.77 -1.39 -5.52
C VAL A 154 9.22 -2.41 -4.47
N ASN A 155 8.70 -2.28 -3.25
CA ASN A 155 8.98 -3.18 -2.12
C ASN A 155 8.14 -4.47 -2.14
N GLU A 156 7.26 -4.64 -3.14
CA GLU A 156 6.36 -5.78 -3.30
C GLU A 156 5.57 -6.08 -2.01
N PRO A 157 4.81 -5.09 -1.47
CA PRO A 157 4.06 -5.28 -0.23
C PRO A 157 2.90 -6.25 -0.42
N GLU A 158 2.50 -6.95 0.64
CA GLU A 158 1.31 -7.81 0.63
C GLU A 158 0.02 -7.00 0.54
N VAL A 159 0.02 -5.80 1.13
CA VAL A 159 -1.11 -4.87 1.12
C VAL A 159 -0.63 -3.47 0.75
N LEU A 160 -1.31 -2.86 -0.21
CA LEU A 160 -1.13 -1.46 -0.57
C LEU A 160 -2.34 -0.66 -0.10
N LEU A 161 -2.11 0.31 0.78
CA LEU A 161 -3.13 1.22 1.27
C LEU A 161 -3.06 2.55 0.52
N LEU A 162 -4.21 3.04 0.08
CA LEU A 162 -4.33 4.30 -0.64
C LEU A 162 -5.26 5.23 0.16
N ASP A 163 -4.72 6.32 0.72
CA ASP A 163 -5.49 7.30 1.48
C ASP A 163 -5.92 8.45 0.55
N GLU A 164 -7.20 8.44 0.15
CA GLU A 164 -7.83 9.41 -0.78
C GLU A 164 -7.08 9.68 -2.11
N PRO A 165 -6.52 8.67 -2.81
CA PRO A 165 -5.79 8.91 -4.06
C PRO A 165 -6.71 9.35 -5.20
N LEU A 166 -8.02 9.15 -5.07
CA LEU A 166 -8.99 9.27 -6.18
C LEU A 166 -9.59 10.67 -6.35
N ALA A 167 -9.42 11.58 -5.41
CA ALA A 167 -9.92 12.95 -5.59
C ALA A 167 -9.15 13.73 -6.68
N ALA A 168 -7.92 13.28 -7.03
CA ALA A 168 -7.08 13.87 -8.08
C ALA A 168 -6.90 12.96 -9.30
N LEU A 169 -7.38 11.73 -9.24
CA LEU A 169 -7.28 10.75 -10.31
C LEU A 169 -8.64 10.54 -10.95
N HIS A 170 -8.86 11.18 -12.08
CA HIS A 170 -9.68 10.62 -13.18
C HIS A 170 -8.91 9.40 -13.77
N LEU A 171 -8.39 8.53 -12.91
CA LEU A 171 -7.74 7.30 -13.31
C LEU A 171 -8.52 6.15 -12.68
N THR A 172 -9.38 5.56 -13.48
CA THR A 172 -9.45 4.10 -13.48
C THR A 172 -7.99 3.65 -13.42
N PRO A 173 -7.55 2.84 -12.41
CA PRO A 173 -6.21 2.29 -12.45
C PRO A 173 -6.05 1.70 -13.85
N PRO A 174 -4.96 1.99 -14.57
CA PRO A 174 -4.78 1.45 -15.91
C PRO A 174 -5.10 -0.03 -15.83
N GLN A 175 -5.94 -0.53 -16.72
CA GLN A 175 -6.34 -1.95 -16.73
C GLN A 175 -5.09 -2.85 -16.67
N ASP A 176 -3.96 -2.33 -17.18
CA ASP A 176 -2.65 -2.93 -17.14
C ASP A 176 -2.10 -3.14 -15.71
N ILE A 177 -2.31 -2.22 -14.77
CA ILE A 177 -1.87 -2.42 -13.36
C ILE A 177 -2.73 -3.48 -12.67
N GLN A 178 -4.03 -3.52 -12.95
CA GLN A 178 -4.92 -4.57 -12.42
C GLN A 178 -4.60 -5.93 -13.05
N LEU A 179 -4.30 -5.97 -14.36
CA LEU A 179 -3.90 -7.18 -15.08
C LEU A 179 -2.53 -7.67 -14.63
N GLU A 180 -1.52 -6.79 -14.52
CA GLU A 180 -0.17 -7.19 -14.11
C GLU A 180 -0.09 -7.67 -12.66
N LEU A 181 -0.92 -7.09 -11.77
CA LEU A 181 -1.08 -7.60 -10.40
C LEU A 181 -1.81 -8.95 -10.37
N LYS A 182 -2.77 -9.19 -11.28
CA LYS A 182 -3.44 -10.49 -11.44
C LYS A 182 -2.53 -11.54 -12.05
N GLU A 183 -1.82 -11.23 -13.14
CA GLU A 183 -0.95 -12.19 -13.85
C GLU A 183 0.21 -12.68 -12.98
N LYS A 184 0.77 -11.82 -12.10
CA LYS A 184 1.79 -12.26 -11.15
C LYS A 184 1.27 -13.26 -10.12
N HIS A 185 0.00 -13.21 -9.75
CA HIS A 185 -0.59 -14.17 -8.82
C HIS A 185 -0.88 -15.52 -9.47
N GLU A 186 -1.15 -15.55 -10.76
CA GLU A 186 -1.40 -16.81 -11.49
C GLU A 186 -0.09 -17.55 -11.83
N THR A 187 1.01 -16.82 -12.07
CA THR A 187 2.30 -17.43 -12.44
C THR A 187 3.07 -18.01 -11.23
N GLN A 188 2.79 -17.59 -10.00
CA GLN A 188 3.41 -18.15 -8.79
C GLN A 188 2.66 -19.38 -8.22
N GLY A 189 1.50 -19.73 -8.79
CA GLY A 189 0.67 -20.86 -8.35
C GLY A 189 0.88 -22.18 -9.08
N ASN A 190 1.70 -22.21 -10.14
CA ASN A 190 1.94 -23.42 -10.91
C ASN A 190 3.44 -23.77 -10.94
N THR A 191 3.92 -24.44 -9.89
CA THR A 191 5.08 -25.33 -10.01
C THR A 191 4.51 -26.75 -10.07
N PRO A 192 4.60 -27.45 -11.22
CA PRO A 192 4.27 -28.88 -11.24
C PRO A 192 5.37 -29.67 -10.54
N THR A 193 4.94 -30.58 -9.71
CA THR A 193 5.70 -31.68 -9.13
C THR A 193 6.34 -32.54 -10.21
#